data_9432071c94ec0f042f4ced041cf4c064
#
_entry.id   9432071c94ec0f042f4ced041cf4c064
#
_cell.length_a   1.000
_cell.length_b   1.000
_cell.length_c   1.000
_cell.angle_alpha   90.00
_cell.angle_beta   90.00
_cell.angle_gamma   90.00
#
_symmetry.space_group_name_H-M   'P 1'
#
loop_
_entity.id
_entity.type
_entity.pdbx_description
1 polymer ?
#
loop_
_entity_poly.entity_id
_entity_poly.type
_entity_poly.pdbx_seq_one_letter_code
_entity_poly.pdbx_strand_id
1 'polypeptide(L)'
;MKAFITADTPVTDEVLNLIAYLPTKSLPKIVESGFFQKLTDRDFMRIGYLLAKKGYEEGGSPIGGVIIDNETRQILGKGHNTLVQENHPYNHGETSAARDAGRRDFSETTMFTTLSPCDICTALIYSQQFNRLVVGDVTNFSGNEEALRQKGVRVDILEDPELIAFFARYMKEKPEQTLEDWKGVAAVRKAAAAKGSK
;
A
#
# COMPACT_ATOMS: atom_id res chain seq x y z
N MET A 1 -30.42 -5.57 3.13
CA MET A 1 -30.00 -4.17 2.91
C MET A 1 -29.55 -4.07 1.46
N LYS A 2 -30.10 -3.17 0.62
CA LYS A 2 -29.63 -2.99 -0.76
C LYS A 2 -28.18 -2.49 -0.72
N ALA A 3 -27.31 -3.00 -1.60
CA ALA A 3 -25.98 -2.48 -1.79
C ALA A 3 -26.05 -0.98 -2.09
N PHE A 4 -25.17 -0.20 -1.49
CA PHE A 4 -25.10 1.24 -1.70
C PHE A 4 -24.40 1.57 -3.04
N ILE A 5 -23.38 0.79 -3.40
CA ILE A 5 -22.63 0.85 -4.66
C ILE A 5 -22.96 -0.41 -5.46
N THR A 6 -23.54 -0.23 -6.64
CA THR A 6 -23.96 -1.33 -7.53
C THR A 6 -22.97 -1.53 -8.69
N ALA A 7 -23.15 -2.60 -9.45
CA ALA A 7 -22.34 -2.84 -10.65
C ALA A 7 -22.45 -1.69 -11.68
N ASP A 8 -23.58 -0.97 -11.73
CA ASP A 8 -23.80 0.15 -12.63
C ASP A 8 -23.24 1.49 -12.11
N THR A 9 -22.86 1.58 -10.83
CA THR A 9 -22.30 2.80 -10.25
C THR A 9 -21.03 3.20 -11.01
N PRO A 10 -20.87 4.46 -11.49
CA PRO A 10 -19.65 4.90 -12.16
C PRO A 10 -18.42 4.79 -11.24
N VAL A 11 -17.26 4.46 -11.82
CA VAL A 11 -15.99 4.52 -11.11
C VAL A 11 -15.53 5.97 -11.09
N THR A 12 -15.65 6.63 -9.95
CA THR A 12 -15.23 8.01 -9.73
C THR A 12 -14.32 8.12 -8.51
N ASP A 13 -13.58 9.22 -8.40
CA ASP A 13 -12.72 9.46 -7.23
C ASP A 13 -13.54 9.50 -5.92
N GLU A 14 -14.77 10.00 -5.93
CA GLU A 14 -15.64 9.99 -4.75
C GLU A 14 -15.99 8.57 -4.31
N VAL A 15 -16.29 7.69 -5.26
CA VAL A 15 -16.60 6.28 -4.98
C VAL A 15 -15.35 5.55 -4.50
N LEU A 16 -14.21 5.73 -5.15
CA LEU A 16 -12.94 5.12 -4.72
C LEU A 16 -12.51 5.64 -3.33
N ASN A 17 -12.72 6.92 -3.05
CA ASN A 17 -12.46 7.53 -1.74
C ASN A 17 -13.35 6.91 -0.65
N LEU A 18 -14.64 6.72 -0.93
CA LEU A 18 -15.55 6.03 -0.03
C LEU A 18 -15.07 4.61 0.28
N ILE A 19 -14.67 3.85 -0.75
CA ILE A 19 -14.13 2.49 -0.60
C ILE A 19 -12.82 2.50 0.22
N ALA A 20 -11.93 3.47 -0.02
CA ALA A 20 -10.67 3.60 0.71
C ALA A 20 -10.88 3.75 2.22
N TYR A 21 -11.87 4.54 2.63
CA TYR A 21 -12.08 4.87 4.05
C TYR A 21 -13.09 3.98 4.79
N LEU A 22 -13.95 3.24 4.07
CA LEU A 22 -14.83 2.27 4.72
C LEU A 22 -14.01 1.09 5.28
N PRO A 23 -14.39 0.53 6.46
CA PRO A 23 -13.78 -0.70 6.95
C PRO A 23 -13.94 -1.83 5.94
N THR A 24 -12.89 -2.60 5.67
CA THR A 24 -12.90 -3.70 4.67
C THR A 24 -14.05 -4.68 4.92
N LYS A 25 -14.30 -5.06 6.18
CA LYS A 25 -15.42 -5.94 6.58
C LYS A 25 -16.80 -5.40 6.26
N SER A 26 -16.93 -4.11 5.98
CA SER A 26 -18.20 -3.46 5.60
C SER A 26 -18.40 -3.40 4.09
N LEU A 27 -17.34 -3.55 3.30
CA LEU A 27 -17.41 -3.45 1.84
C LEU A 27 -18.40 -4.43 1.20
N PRO A 28 -18.43 -5.74 1.57
CA PRO A 28 -19.40 -6.67 0.99
C PRO A 28 -20.86 -6.36 1.28
N LYS A 29 -21.15 -5.51 2.27
CA LYS A 29 -22.50 -5.08 2.64
C LYS A 29 -22.95 -3.82 1.90
N ILE A 30 -21.99 -3.06 1.37
CA ILE A 30 -22.17 -1.71 0.82
C ILE A 30 -21.86 -1.70 -0.68
N VAL A 31 -20.92 -2.54 -1.12
CA VAL A 31 -20.44 -2.63 -2.49
C VAL A 31 -20.81 -3.98 -3.06
N GLU A 32 -21.56 -3.96 -4.17
CA GLU A 32 -21.89 -5.17 -4.92
C GLU A 32 -20.62 -5.74 -5.59
N SER A 33 -20.52 -7.07 -5.63
CA SER A 33 -19.35 -7.75 -6.21
C SER A 33 -19.05 -7.34 -7.66
N GLY A 34 -20.09 -7.14 -8.46
CA GLY A 34 -19.96 -6.68 -9.85
C GLY A 34 -19.28 -5.31 -10.01
N PHE A 35 -19.29 -4.45 -8.98
CA PHE A 35 -18.54 -3.20 -9.00
C PHE A 35 -17.04 -3.46 -8.97
N PHE A 36 -16.55 -4.34 -8.10
CA PHE A 36 -15.13 -4.64 -8.01
C PHE A 36 -14.55 -5.26 -9.28
N GLN A 37 -15.35 -6.08 -9.99
CA GLN A 37 -14.92 -6.75 -11.22
C GLN A 37 -14.60 -5.78 -12.37
N LYS A 38 -15.18 -4.60 -12.38
CA LYS A 38 -14.88 -3.58 -13.39
C LYS A 38 -13.71 -2.66 -13.05
N LEU A 39 -13.20 -2.70 -11.79
CA LEU A 39 -12.05 -1.91 -11.41
C LEU A 39 -10.78 -2.40 -12.11
N THR A 40 -9.99 -1.47 -12.60
CA THR A 40 -8.67 -1.71 -13.18
C THR A 40 -7.59 -1.72 -12.09
N ASP A 41 -6.37 -2.10 -12.45
CA ASP A 41 -5.22 -2.00 -11.55
C ASP A 41 -4.94 -0.53 -11.14
N ARG A 42 -5.20 0.43 -12.04
CA ARG A 42 -5.08 1.85 -11.71
C ARG A 42 -6.11 2.31 -10.68
N ASP A 43 -7.33 1.77 -10.71
CA ASP A 43 -8.37 2.09 -9.72
C ASP A 43 -7.98 1.55 -8.33
N PHE A 44 -7.45 0.31 -8.24
CA PHE A 44 -6.93 -0.22 -6.98
C PHE A 44 -5.69 0.56 -6.50
N MET A 45 -4.80 0.95 -7.40
CA MET A 45 -3.67 1.81 -7.05
C MET A 45 -4.16 3.20 -6.58
N ARG A 46 -5.23 3.75 -7.18
CA ARG A 46 -5.87 4.99 -6.71
C ARG A 46 -6.40 4.86 -5.29
N ILE A 47 -7.01 3.72 -4.92
CA ILE A 47 -7.39 3.42 -3.53
C ILE A 47 -6.14 3.42 -2.62
N GLY A 48 -5.05 2.80 -3.06
CA GLY A 48 -3.76 2.82 -2.36
C GLY A 48 -3.22 4.25 -2.17
N TYR A 49 -3.29 5.11 -3.19
CA TYR A 49 -2.93 6.52 -3.10
C TYR A 49 -3.75 7.28 -2.05
N LEU A 50 -5.07 7.07 -2.03
CA LEU A 50 -5.96 7.72 -1.04
C LEU A 50 -5.62 7.30 0.40
N LEU A 51 -5.24 6.04 0.59
CA LEU A 51 -4.74 5.54 1.87
C LEU A 51 -3.36 6.13 2.23
N ALA A 52 -2.46 6.25 1.26
CA ALA A 52 -1.16 6.92 1.43
C ALA A 52 -1.35 8.39 1.83
N LYS A 53 -2.28 9.09 1.17
CA LYS A 53 -2.64 10.47 1.51
C LYS A 53 -3.15 10.59 2.95
N LYS A 54 -4.02 9.69 3.37
CA LYS A 54 -4.48 9.61 4.76
C LYS A 54 -3.31 9.46 5.73
N GLY A 55 -2.39 8.51 5.48
CA GLY A 55 -1.21 8.31 6.33
C GLY A 55 -0.35 9.56 6.45
N TYR A 56 -0.16 10.29 5.35
CA TYR A 56 0.56 11.57 5.34
C TYR A 56 -0.16 12.67 6.15
N GLU A 57 -1.47 12.81 5.99
CA GLU A 57 -2.30 13.77 6.73
C GLU A 57 -2.31 13.49 8.24
N GLU A 58 -2.19 12.23 8.63
CA GLU A 58 -2.02 11.79 10.02
C GLU A 58 -0.57 11.96 10.56
N GLY A 59 0.35 12.45 9.74
CA GLY A 59 1.73 12.74 10.11
C GLY A 59 2.74 11.64 9.79
N GLY A 60 2.32 10.52 9.23
CA GLY A 60 3.16 9.37 8.84
C GLY A 60 3.66 9.42 7.40
N SER A 61 4.21 8.29 6.96
CA SER A 61 4.71 8.07 5.60
C SER A 61 3.58 7.81 4.61
N PRO A 62 3.62 8.42 3.40
CA PRO A 62 2.56 8.30 2.39
C PRO A 62 2.67 6.97 1.61
N ILE A 63 2.51 5.86 2.29
CA ILE A 63 2.56 4.52 1.69
C ILE A 63 1.25 3.79 2.00
N GLY A 64 0.55 3.36 0.96
CA GLY A 64 -0.70 2.61 1.05
C GLY A 64 -0.59 1.24 0.42
N GLY A 65 -1.35 0.28 0.97
CA GLY A 65 -1.44 -1.08 0.47
C GLY A 65 -2.88 -1.54 0.30
N VAL A 66 -3.15 -2.32 -0.75
CA VAL A 66 -4.45 -2.94 -1.02
C VAL A 66 -4.24 -4.38 -1.45
N ILE A 67 -5.00 -5.31 -0.89
CA ILE A 67 -4.99 -6.73 -1.27
C ILE A 67 -6.34 -7.07 -1.88
N ILE A 68 -6.32 -7.71 -3.04
CA ILE A 68 -7.52 -8.19 -3.70
C ILE A 68 -7.46 -9.69 -3.97
N ASP A 69 -8.61 -10.30 -4.04
CA ASP A 69 -8.81 -11.63 -4.61
C ASP A 69 -8.75 -11.55 -6.15
N ASN A 70 -8.00 -12.44 -6.79
CA ASN A 70 -7.77 -12.38 -8.23
C ASN A 70 -9.01 -12.73 -9.06
N GLU A 71 -9.86 -13.63 -8.57
CA GLU A 71 -11.05 -14.08 -9.26
C GLU A 71 -12.19 -13.07 -9.12
N THR A 72 -12.53 -12.71 -7.89
CA THR A 72 -13.67 -11.84 -7.59
C THR A 72 -13.34 -10.36 -7.66
N ARG A 73 -12.06 -10.00 -7.66
CA ARG A 73 -11.54 -8.63 -7.56
C ARG A 73 -11.92 -7.90 -6.26
N GLN A 74 -12.55 -8.58 -5.31
CA GLN A 74 -12.92 -8.00 -4.03
C GLN A 74 -11.70 -7.61 -3.20
N ILE A 75 -11.80 -6.49 -2.50
CA ILE A 75 -10.77 -6.06 -1.56
C ILE A 75 -10.87 -6.95 -0.31
N LEU A 76 -9.76 -7.64 -0.03
CA LEU A 76 -9.59 -8.52 1.12
C LEU A 76 -8.98 -7.81 2.33
N GLY A 77 -8.14 -6.83 2.08
CA GLY A 77 -7.52 -6.00 3.09
C GLY A 77 -6.91 -4.75 2.48
N LYS A 78 -6.81 -3.70 3.28
CA LYS A 78 -6.18 -2.45 2.88
C LYS A 78 -5.65 -1.70 4.09
N GLY A 79 -4.66 -0.84 3.88
CA GLY A 79 -4.07 -0.08 4.96
C GLY A 79 -3.07 0.94 4.45
N HIS A 80 -2.53 1.70 5.34
CA HIS A 80 -1.45 2.64 5.08
C HIS A 80 -0.37 2.49 6.15
N ASN A 81 0.78 3.11 5.91
CA ASN A 81 1.86 3.14 6.88
C ASN A 81 1.40 3.88 8.16
N THR A 82 1.47 3.19 9.30
CA THR A 82 1.12 3.71 10.62
C THR A 82 2.28 3.59 11.62
N LEU A 83 3.51 3.51 11.12
CA LEU A 83 4.73 3.41 11.92
C LEU A 83 4.79 4.53 12.97
N VAL A 84 4.54 5.76 12.54
CA VAL A 84 4.57 6.95 13.42
C VAL A 84 3.33 6.99 14.31
N GLN A 85 2.14 6.81 13.74
CA GLN A 85 0.86 6.95 14.44
C GLN A 85 0.68 5.91 15.56
N GLU A 86 1.11 4.66 15.31
CA GLU A 86 1.00 3.56 16.27
C GLU A 86 2.31 3.28 17.02
N ASN A 87 3.38 4.06 16.75
CA ASN A 87 4.72 3.84 17.30
C ASN A 87 5.17 2.38 17.14
N HIS A 88 5.03 1.84 15.92
CA HIS A 88 5.25 0.42 15.65
C HIS A 88 6.14 0.22 14.41
N PRO A 89 7.33 -0.41 14.54
CA PRO A 89 8.36 -0.41 13.49
C PRO A 89 8.03 -1.25 12.25
N TYR A 90 6.94 -2.00 12.26
CA TYR A 90 6.57 -2.91 11.16
C TYR A 90 5.18 -2.61 10.55
N ASN A 91 4.55 -1.51 10.94
CA ASN A 91 3.25 -1.13 10.40
C ASN A 91 3.39 -0.33 9.10
N HIS A 92 3.96 -0.98 8.06
CA HIS A 92 4.03 -0.44 6.70
C HIS A 92 2.68 -0.59 5.98
N GLY A 93 2.52 0.00 4.80
CA GLY A 93 1.29 -0.08 4.02
C GLY A 93 0.87 -1.53 3.72
N GLU A 94 1.83 -2.35 3.28
CA GLU A 94 1.64 -3.76 2.93
C GLU A 94 1.32 -4.62 4.16
N THR A 95 2.06 -4.46 5.25
CA THR A 95 1.82 -5.22 6.49
C THR A 95 0.50 -4.82 7.14
N SER A 96 0.11 -3.55 7.06
CA SER A 96 -1.19 -3.06 7.52
C SER A 96 -2.34 -3.64 6.68
N ALA A 97 -2.18 -3.71 5.36
CA ALA A 97 -3.15 -4.35 4.48
C ALA A 97 -3.28 -5.86 4.76
N ALA A 98 -2.17 -6.56 4.98
CA ALA A 98 -2.18 -7.97 5.34
C ALA A 98 -2.83 -8.22 6.72
N ARG A 99 -2.58 -7.36 7.70
CA ARG A 99 -3.23 -7.39 9.02
C ARG A 99 -4.75 -7.21 8.91
N ASP A 100 -5.21 -6.27 8.09
CA ASP A 100 -6.63 -6.03 7.84
C ASP A 100 -7.31 -7.21 7.11
N ALA A 101 -6.60 -7.85 6.16
CA ALA A 101 -7.04 -9.06 5.49
C ALA A 101 -7.20 -10.26 6.43
N GLY A 102 -6.43 -10.30 7.52
CA GLY A 102 -6.44 -11.40 8.48
C GLY A 102 -5.77 -12.68 7.94
N ARG A 103 -5.87 -13.77 8.71
CA ARG A 103 -5.30 -15.07 8.31
C ARG A 103 -6.09 -15.69 7.17
N ARG A 104 -5.41 -15.89 6.03
CA ARG A 104 -5.98 -16.53 4.83
C ARG A 104 -4.89 -17.08 3.92
N ASP A 105 -5.29 -17.81 2.91
CA ASP A 105 -4.46 -18.14 1.77
C ASP A 105 -4.32 -16.90 0.87
N PHE A 106 -3.09 -16.52 0.55
CA PHE A 106 -2.78 -15.39 -0.33
C PHE A 106 -2.30 -15.82 -1.72
N SER A 107 -2.25 -17.12 -2.04
CA SER A 107 -1.71 -17.64 -3.29
C SER A 107 -2.51 -17.20 -4.54
N GLU A 108 -3.78 -16.87 -4.37
CA GLU A 108 -4.65 -16.35 -5.43
C GLU A 108 -5.02 -14.87 -5.20
N THR A 109 -4.04 -14.08 -4.73
CA THR A 109 -4.25 -12.67 -4.44
C THR A 109 -3.23 -11.77 -5.12
N THR A 110 -3.61 -10.51 -5.32
CA THR A 110 -2.71 -9.43 -5.75
C THR A 110 -2.57 -8.41 -4.63
N MET A 111 -1.31 -8.07 -4.31
CA MET A 111 -0.95 -6.93 -3.48
C MET A 111 -0.69 -5.72 -4.38
N PHE A 112 -1.32 -4.58 -4.07
CA PHE A 112 -0.97 -3.27 -4.60
C PHE A 112 -0.23 -2.50 -3.51
N THR A 113 0.89 -1.89 -3.86
CA THR A 113 1.64 -1.00 -2.98
C THR A 113 2.02 0.28 -3.71
N THR A 114 1.87 1.41 -3.06
CA THR A 114 2.15 2.72 -3.69
C THR A 114 3.63 3.01 -3.85
N LEU A 115 4.50 2.33 -3.08
CA LEU A 115 5.95 2.40 -3.17
C LEU A 115 6.53 0.99 -3.25
N SER A 116 7.71 0.82 -3.85
CA SER A 116 8.45 -0.45 -3.84
C SER A 116 8.58 -1.02 -2.42
N PRO A 117 8.34 -2.33 -2.21
CA PRO A 117 8.37 -2.92 -0.88
C PRO A 117 9.79 -2.98 -0.32
N CYS A 118 9.94 -2.63 0.96
CA CYS A 118 11.19 -2.85 1.70
C CYS A 118 11.44 -4.34 1.96
N ASP A 119 12.59 -4.70 2.55
CA ASP A 119 12.97 -6.09 2.83
C ASP A 119 11.92 -6.84 3.67
N ILE A 120 11.32 -6.16 4.67
CA ILE A 120 10.28 -6.76 5.53
C ILE A 120 9.02 -7.07 4.72
N CYS A 121 8.54 -6.11 3.93
CA CYS A 121 7.36 -6.28 3.08
C CYS A 121 7.61 -7.31 1.97
N THR A 122 8.82 -7.33 1.41
CA THR A 122 9.27 -8.35 0.47
C THR A 122 9.20 -9.75 1.09
N ALA A 123 9.72 -9.91 2.32
CA ALA A 123 9.65 -11.18 3.04
C ALA A 123 8.20 -11.61 3.31
N LEU A 124 7.31 -10.69 3.69
CA LEU A 124 5.88 -10.95 3.83
C LEU A 124 5.28 -11.47 2.52
N ILE A 125 5.52 -10.77 1.41
CA ILE A 125 4.91 -11.06 0.10
C ILE A 125 5.28 -12.48 -0.35
N TYR A 126 6.56 -12.83 -0.36
CA TYR A 126 6.95 -14.17 -0.84
C TYR A 126 6.64 -15.28 0.17
N SER A 127 6.78 -15.04 1.49
CA SER A 127 6.53 -16.08 2.51
C SER A 127 5.04 -16.43 2.62
N GLN A 128 4.15 -15.49 2.34
CA GLN A 128 2.72 -15.70 2.25
C GLN A 128 2.24 -16.12 0.85
N GLN A 129 3.17 -16.30 -0.08
CA GLN A 129 2.94 -16.81 -1.44
C GLN A 129 1.95 -15.96 -2.26
N PHE A 130 2.03 -14.63 -2.13
CA PHE A 130 1.25 -13.77 -3.01
C PHE A 130 1.53 -14.09 -4.48
N ASN A 131 0.47 -14.24 -5.28
CA ASN A 131 0.59 -14.53 -6.72
C ASN A 131 1.17 -13.34 -7.47
N ARG A 132 0.74 -12.14 -7.12
CA ARG A 132 1.09 -10.92 -7.86
C ARG A 132 1.31 -9.73 -6.93
N LEU A 133 2.28 -8.90 -7.30
CA LEU A 133 2.53 -7.57 -6.74
C LEU A 133 2.38 -6.52 -7.85
N VAL A 134 1.67 -5.44 -7.57
CA VAL A 134 1.60 -4.24 -8.42
C VAL A 134 2.18 -3.07 -7.64
N VAL A 135 3.22 -2.42 -8.21
CA VAL A 135 3.96 -1.33 -7.57
C VAL A 135 3.66 -0.02 -8.28
N GLY A 136 3.35 1.02 -7.51
CA GLY A 136 3.05 2.35 -8.04
C GLY A 136 4.30 3.17 -8.37
N ASP A 137 5.28 3.16 -7.49
CA ASP A 137 6.51 3.96 -7.57
C ASP A 137 7.75 3.09 -7.27
N VAL A 138 8.66 3.02 -8.23
CA VAL A 138 10.01 2.44 -8.09
C VAL A 138 11.11 3.48 -8.32
N THR A 139 10.73 4.74 -8.59
CA THR A 139 11.67 5.83 -8.85
C THR A 139 12.29 6.37 -7.56
N ASN A 140 11.47 6.55 -6.53
CA ASN A 140 11.94 7.09 -5.25
C ASN A 140 12.58 6.03 -4.35
N PHE A 141 12.14 4.79 -4.48
CA PHE A 141 12.71 3.62 -3.80
C PHE A 141 12.51 2.38 -4.67
N SER A 142 13.52 1.53 -4.79
CA SER A 142 13.48 0.29 -5.56
C SER A 142 14.51 -0.70 -5.01
N GLY A 143 14.43 -1.96 -5.44
CA GLY A 143 15.49 -2.92 -5.19
C GLY A 143 15.04 -4.35 -4.90
N ASN A 144 13.78 -4.59 -4.64
CA ASN A 144 13.27 -5.91 -4.27
C ASN A 144 12.40 -6.57 -5.35
N GLU A 145 12.10 -5.88 -6.46
CA GLU A 145 11.22 -6.36 -7.53
C GLU A 145 11.78 -7.62 -8.18
N GLU A 146 13.08 -7.61 -8.51
CA GLU A 146 13.74 -8.76 -9.14
C GLU A 146 13.86 -9.94 -8.18
N ALA A 147 14.15 -9.69 -6.90
CA ALA A 147 14.19 -10.74 -5.89
C ALA A 147 12.83 -11.43 -5.73
N LEU A 148 11.72 -10.68 -5.82
CA LEU A 148 10.37 -11.24 -5.80
C LEU A 148 10.07 -12.06 -7.05
N ARG A 149 10.47 -11.60 -8.25
CA ARG A 149 10.32 -12.36 -9.50
C ARG A 149 11.06 -13.69 -9.43
N GLN A 150 12.29 -13.71 -8.92
CA GLN A 150 13.08 -14.94 -8.72
C GLN A 150 12.43 -15.91 -7.74
N LYS A 151 11.56 -15.43 -6.85
CA LYS A 151 10.77 -16.25 -5.91
C LYS A 151 9.39 -16.63 -6.47
N GLY A 152 9.10 -16.33 -7.73
CA GLY A 152 7.87 -16.72 -8.41
C GLY A 152 6.72 -15.74 -8.28
N VAL A 153 6.92 -14.57 -7.66
CA VAL A 153 5.90 -13.53 -7.59
C VAL A 153 5.88 -12.74 -8.91
N ARG A 154 4.73 -12.63 -9.56
CA ARG A 154 4.57 -11.72 -10.69
C ARG A 154 4.63 -10.27 -10.21
N VAL A 155 5.54 -9.47 -10.76
CA VAL A 155 5.70 -8.05 -10.39
C VAL A 155 5.44 -7.16 -11.59
N ASP A 156 4.39 -6.36 -11.50
CA ASP A 156 4.03 -5.33 -12.47
C ASP A 156 4.28 -3.93 -11.87
N ILE A 157 4.81 -3.00 -12.66
CA ILE A 157 5.16 -1.65 -12.24
C ILE A 157 4.31 -0.66 -13.04
N LEU A 158 3.62 0.25 -12.37
CA LEU A 158 2.75 1.24 -13.02
C LEU A 158 3.45 2.55 -13.33
N GLU A 159 4.53 2.89 -12.61
CA GLU A 159 5.24 4.18 -12.70
C GLU A 159 4.25 5.36 -12.63
N ASP A 160 3.43 5.36 -11.57
CA ASP A 160 2.37 6.35 -11.42
C ASP A 160 2.96 7.74 -11.09
N PRO A 161 2.78 8.75 -11.97
CA PRO A 161 3.44 10.04 -11.81
C PRO A 161 2.95 10.82 -10.58
N GLU A 162 1.70 10.61 -10.15
CA GLU A 162 1.16 11.28 -8.96
C GLU A 162 1.78 10.70 -7.69
N LEU A 163 1.94 9.37 -7.63
CA LEU A 163 2.64 8.68 -6.53
C LEU A 163 4.10 9.09 -6.46
N ILE A 164 4.80 9.08 -7.61
CA ILE A 164 6.22 9.47 -7.69
C ILE A 164 6.40 10.91 -7.17
N ALA A 165 5.58 11.84 -7.63
CA ALA A 165 5.64 13.25 -7.20
C ALA A 165 5.29 13.40 -5.72
N PHE A 166 4.31 12.66 -5.23
CA PHE A 166 3.88 12.72 -3.84
C PHE A 166 4.97 12.23 -2.89
N PHE A 167 5.57 11.09 -3.18
CA PHE A 167 6.63 10.54 -2.33
C PHE A 167 7.91 11.38 -2.39
N ALA A 168 8.28 11.90 -3.58
CA ALA A 168 9.41 12.82 -3.74
C ALA A 168 9.26 14.10 -2.90
N ARG A 169 8.03 14.64 -2.81
CA ARG A 169 7.71 15.76 -1.93
C ARG A 169 7.90 15.38 -0.46
N TYR A 170 7.35 14.25 -0.03
CA TYR A 170 7.46 13.76 1.34
C TYR A 170 8.93 13.59 1.79
N MET A 171 9.79 13.02 0.95
CA MET A 171 11.22 12.87 1.25
C MET A 171 11.93 14.22 1.53
N LYS A 172 11.51 15.28 0.83
CA LYS A 172 12.05 16.62 1.05
C LYS A 172 11.53 17.26 2.33
N GLU A 173 10.26 17.04 2.64
CA GLU A 173 9.60 17.63 3.81
C GLU A 173 9.96 16.90 5.10
N LYS A 174 10.13 15.56 5.05
CA LYS A 174 10.34 14.71 6.23
C LYS A 174 11.49 13.70 6.03
N PRO A 175 12.73 14.18 5.79
CA PRO A 175 13.86 13.29 5.47
C PRO A 175 14.25 12.35 6.63
N GLU A 176 14.03 12.73 7.87
CA GLU A 176 14.34 11.88 9.02
C GLU A 176 13.35 10.73 9.18
N GLN A 177 12.03 10.98 8.96
CA GLN A 177 11.02 9.92 8.93
C GLN A 177 11.27 8.95 7.77
N THR A 178 11.62 9.46 6.59
CA THR A 178 11.99 8.62 5.44
C THR A 178 13.16 7.70 5.78
N LEU A 179 14.20 8.24 6.42
CA LEU A 179 15.37 7.46 6.82
C LEU A 179 15.01 6.41 7.88
N GLU A 180 14.12 6.75 8.81
CA GLU A 180 13.63 5.82 9.84
C GLU A 180 12.87 4.64 9.23
N ASP A 181 11.95 4.91 8.31
CA ASP A 181 11.19 3.88 7.58
C ASP A 181 12.10 2.85 6.87
N TRP A 182 13.21 3.35 6.30
CA TRP A 182 14.10 2.51 5.49
C TRP A 182 15.23 1.84 6.27
N LYS A 183 15.74 2.50 7.31
CA LYS A 183 16.97 2.11 8.01
C LYS A 183 16.83 2.06 9.52
N GLY A 184 15.63 2.38 10.02
CA GLY A 184 15.32 2.38 11.45
C GLY A 184 15.92 3.56 12.23
N VAL A 185 15.48 3.69 13.47
CA VAL A 185 15.85 4.78 14.42
C VAL A 185 17.36 4.95 14.60
N ALA A 186 18.11 3.85 14.54
CA ALA A 186 19.58 3.91 14.69
C ALA A 186 20.26 4.72 13.57
N ALA A 187 19.72 4.66 12.35
CA ALA A 187 20.26 5.43 11.22
C ALA A 187 19.97 6.92 11.39
N VAL A 188 18.80 7.30 11.87
CA VAL A 188 18.44 8.68 12.18
C VAL A 188 19.40 9.27 13.23
N ARG A 189 19.65 8.54 14.33
CA ARG A 189 20.58 8.96 15.39
C ARG A 189 22.01 9.16 14.86
N LYS A 190 22.50 8.24 14.02
CA LYS A 190 23.82 8.36 13.39
C LYS A 190 23.92 9.59 12.48
N ALA A 191 22.89 9.84 11.67
CA ALA A 191 22.83 11.00 10.79
C ALA A 191 22.81 12.33 11.58
N ALA A 192 22.06 12.40 12.67
CA ALA A 192 22.00 13.55 13.56
C ALA A 192 23.37 13.83 14.23
N ALA A 193 24.04 12.81 14.75
CA ALA A 193 25.36 12.92 15.35
C ALA A 193 26.42 13.46 14.36
N ALA A 194 26.38 12.99 13.10
CA ALA A 194 27.28 13.44 12.04
C ALA A 194 27.05 14.92 11.64
N LYS A 195 25.83 15.44 11.78
CA LYS A 195 25.50 16.87 11.54
C LYS A 195 25.97 17.77 12.69
N GLY A 196 25.94 17.29 13.93
CA GLY A 196 26.35 18.04 15.13
C GLY A 196 27.89 18.12 15.35
N SER A 197 28.66 17.36 14.55
CA SER A 197 30.14 17.33 14.62
C SER A 197 30.79 18.25 13.59
N LYS A 198 30.04 19.08 12.88
CA LYS A 198 30.52 20.13 11.97
C LYS A 198 30.22 21.51 12.55
#